data_bc36abdbfb510defdfe4083f23468cb5
#
_entry.id   bc36abdbfb510defdfe4083f23468cb5
#
_cell.length_a   1.000
_cell.length_b   1.000
_cell.length_c   1.000
_cell.angle_alpha   90.00
_cell.angle_beta   90.00
_cell.angle_gamma   90.00
#
_symmetry.space_group_name_H-M   'P 1'
#
loop_
_entity.id
_entity.type
_entity.pdbx_description
1 polymer ?
#
loop_
_entity_poly.entity_id
_entity_poly.type
_entity_poly.pdbx_seq_one_letter_code
_entity_poly.pdbx_strand_id
1 'polypeptide(L)'
;MSVVLVDLGYGNIGSIAVAFQRLGATVTLTADPAEIEAAERVALPGVGAAGYAMGRTDALGLRETLTGLTKPLLGICLGMQLLFEGSEEEDTACLGLIAGKVRKLEPAPGLTVPHMGWSRLDVTDASCGLTNGDYVYFAHSFACDDGPASIATARHGRTIPAAIRQNNLLGAQFHPERSAEAGARFLKAFLAC
;
A
#
# COMPACT_ATOMS: atom_id res chain seq x y z
N MET A 1 6.85 -0.65 19.82
CA MET A 1 5.86 -0.35 18.77
C MET A 1 5.44 -1.67 18.16
N SER A 2 4.14 -1.91 18.06
CA SER A 2 3.60 -3.14 17.46
C SER A 2 2.90 -2.84 16.13
N VAL A 3 2.92 -3.80 15.22
CA VAL A 3 2.19 -3.75 13.96
C VAL A 3 1.63 -5.14 13.65
N VAL A 4 0.37 -5.18 13.27
CA VAL A 4 -0.28 -6.37 12.72
C VAL A 4 -0.19 -6.32 11.20
N LEU A 5 0.33 -7.37 10.58
CA LEU A 5 0.26 -7.58 9.14
C LEU A 5 -0.93 -8.50 8.85
N VAL A 6 -1.85 -8.00 8.05
CA VAL A 6 -3.02 -8.79 7.61
C VAL A 6 -2.54 -9.90 6.68
N ASP A 7 -2.80 -11.15 7.06
CA ASP A 7 -2.43 -12.33 6.28
C ASP A 7 -3.62 -12.83 5.47
N LEU A 8 -3.68 -12.48 4.21
CA LEU A 8 -4.70 -12.98 3.29
C LEU A 8 -4.40 -14.40 2.78
N GLY A 9 -3.32 -15.03 3.28
CA GLY A 9 -2.91 -16.38 2.91
C GLY A 9 -2.08 -16.48 1.63
N TYR A 10 -1.55 -15.35 1.13
CA TYR A 10 -0.71 -15.29 -0.07
C TYR A 10 0.21 -14.06 -0.06
N GLY A 11 1.24 -14.09 -0.89
CA GLY A 11 2.16 -12.95 -1.07
C GLY A 11 3.44 -13.02 -0.26
N ASN A 12 4.32 -12.04 -0.49
CA ASN A 12 5.62 -11.98 0.19
C ASN A 12 5.55 -11.17 1.49
N ILE A 13 4.69 -11.60 2.42
CA ILE A 13 4.50 -10.92 3.72
C ILE A 13 5.77 -10.96 4.56
N GLY A 14 6.58 -12.03 4.43
CA GLY A 14 7.81 -12.22 5.21
C GLY A 14 8.82 -11.09 5.03
N SER A 15 9.00 -10.56 3.82
CA SER A 15 9.92 -9.44 3.57
C SER A 15 9.46 -8.16 4.26
N ILE A 16 8.16 -7.89 4.28
CA ILE A 16 7.57 -6.74 4.95
C ILE A 16 7.71 -6.89 6.47
N ALA A 17 7.46 -8.09 7.01
CA ALA A 17 7.66 -8.39 8.42
C ALA A 17 9.12 -8.14 8.85
N VAL A 18 10.09 -8.65 8.08
CA VAL A 18 11.52 -8.40 8.33
C VAL A 18 11.87 -6.91 8.28
N ALA A 19 11.27 -6.14 7.34
CA ALA A 19 11.51 -4.71 7.25
C ALA A 19 11.04 -3.97 8.51
N PHE A 20 9.86 -4.29 9.03
CA PHE A 20 9.36 -3.74 10.29
C PHE A 20 10.19 -4.18 11.50
N GLN A 21 10.58 -5.46 11.56
CA GLN A 21 11.44 -5.99 12.65
C GLN A 21 12.81 -5.30 12.71
N ARG A 22 13.41 -5.00 11.55
CA ARG A 22 14.67 -4.23 11.48
C ARG A 22 14.53 -2.81 12.02
N LEU A 23 13.33 -2.25 12.05
CA LEU A 23 13.03 -0.96 12.68
C LEU A 23 12.66 -1.08 14.15
N GLY A 24 12.77 -2.28 14.75
CA GLY A 24 12.49 -2.54 16.15
C GLY A 24 11.00 -2.75 16.48
N ALA A 25 10.15 -3.00 15.48
CA ALA A 25 8.75 -3.29 15.73
C ALA A 25 8.52 -4.77 16.05
N THR A 26 7.58 -5.04 16.95
CA THR A 26 7.00 -6.37 17.14
C THR A 26 5.94 -6.58 16.05
N VAL A 27 6.08 -7.68 15.30
CA VAL A 27 5.21 -7.98 14.15
C VAL A 27 4.38 -9.22 14.45
N THR A 28 3.07 -9.10 14.29
CA THR A 28 2.12 -10.22 14.33
C THR A 28 1.51 -10.41 12.93
N LEU A 29 1.48 -11.64 12.44
CA LEU A 29 0.78 -12.01 11.21
C LEU A 29 -0.52 -12.69 11.61
N THR A 30 -1.64 -12.16 11.12
CA THR A 30 -2.95 -12.74 11.43
C THR A 30 -4.00 -12.40 10.38
N ALA A 31 -5.02 -13.27 10.30
CA ALA A 31 -6.28 -13.02 9.61
C ALA A 31 -7.46 -12.96 10.61
N ASP A 32 -7.20 -12.94 11.90
CA ASP A 32 -8.25 -12.86 12.93
C ASP A 32 -8.74 -11.41 13.05
N PRO A 33 -10.03 -11.14 12.76
CA PRO A 33 -10.62 -9.81 12.90
C PRO A 33 -10.39 -9.19 14.28
N ALA A 34 -10.52 -9.97 15.37
CA ALA A 34 -10.37 -9.46 16.72
C ALA A 34 -8.93 -9.00 17.03
N GLU A 35 -7.93 -9.74 16.53
CA GLU A 35 -6.52 -9.33 16.66
C GLU A 35 -6.21 -8.08 15.83
N ILE A 36 -6.80 -7.97 14.62
CA ILE A 36 -6.65 -6.78 13.76
C ILE A 36 -7.28 -5.56 14.43
N GLU A 37 -8.48 -5.68 14.97
CA GLU A 37 -9.18 -4.61 15.69
C GLU A 37 -8.43 -4.19 16.97
N ALA A 38 -7.80 -5.12 17.67
CA ALA A 38 -7.03 -4.83 18.87
C ALA A 38 -5.65 -4.20 18.60
N ALA A 39 -5.16 -4.25 17.36
CA ALA A 39 -3.82 -3.78 17.00
C ALA A 39 -3.64 -2.28 17.22
N GLU A 40 -2.43 -1.83 17.57
CA GLU A 40 -2.08 -0.40 17.56
C GLU A 40 -1.98 0.17 16.14
N ARG A 41 -1.47 -0.64 15.22
CA ARG A 41 -1.26 -0.31 13.80
C ARG A 41 -1.49 -1.54 12.95
N VAL A 42 -2.10 -1.36 11.80
CA VAL A 42 -2.39 -2.43 10.86
C VAL A 42 -1.70 -2.14 9.52
N ALA A 43 -1.05 -3.13 8.94
CA ALA A 43 -0.59 -3.03 7.56
C ALA A 43 -1.28 -4.11 6.72
N LEU A 44 -1.78 -3.71 5.57
CA LEU A 44 -2.40 -4.54 4.55
C LEU A 44 -1.44 -4.66 3.37
N PRO A 45 -0.57 -5.67 3.38
CA PRO A 45 0.25 -5.98 2.21
C PRO A 45 -0.63 -6.61 1.13
N GLY A 46 -0.22 -6.48 -0.12
CA GLY A 46 -0.91 -7.16 -1.20
C GLY A 46 -0.02 -7.33 -2.43
N VAL A 47 -0.17 -8.47 -3.08
CA VAL A 47 0.41 -8.79 -4.39
C VAL A 47 -0.63 -9.58 -5.21
N GLY A 48 -0.43 -9.70 -6.53
CA GLY A 48 -1.36 -10.42 -7.40
C GLY A 48 -2.55 -9.58 -7.85
N ALA A 49 -3.71 -10.18 -8.06
CA ALA A 49 -4.88 -9.56 -8.65
C ALA A 49 -5.88 -9.03 -7.59
N ALA A 50 -6.51 -7.89 -7.90
CA ALA A 50 -7.45 -7.22 -7.02
C ALA A 50 -8.67 -8.11 -6.68
N GLY A 51 -9.23 -8.79 -7.68
CA GLY A 51 -10.38 -9.68 -7.48
C GLY A 51 -10.08 -10.83 -6.54
N TYR A 52 -8.91 -11.45 -6.69
CA TYR A 52 -8.48 -12.51 -5.77
C TYR A 52 -8.29 -11.98 -4.33
N ALA A 53 -7.65 -10.81 -4.20
CA ALA A 53 -7.41 -10.19 -2.89
C ALA A 53 -8.72 -9.85 -2.18
N MET A 54 -9.67 -9.24 -2.89
CA MET A 54 -10.98 -8.91 -2.32
C MET A 54 -11.79 -10.16 -1.97
N GLY A 55 -11.76 -11.19 -2.83
CA GLY A 55 -12.39 -12.49 -2.53
C GLY A 55 -11.81 -13.14 -1.27
N ARG A 56 -10.51 -13.04 -1.04
CA ARG A 56 -9.88 -13.52 0.20
C ARG A 56 -10.30 -12.68 1.41
N THR A 57 -10.33 -11.36 1.26
CA THR A 57 -10.78 -10.42 2.30
C THR A 57 -12.21 -10.75 2.74
N ASP A 58 -13.10 -11.01 1.79
CA ASP A 58 -14.49 -11.37 2.07
C ASP A 58 -14.62 -12.78 2.70
N ALA A 59 -13.89 -13.75 2.17
CA ALA A 59 -13.91 -15.12 2.71
C ALA A 59 -13.40 -15.22 4.15
N LEU A 60 -12.52 -14.30 4.56
CA LEU A 60 -11.99 -14.18 5.92
C LEU A 60 -12.84 -13.27 6.82
N GLY A 61 -13.91 -12.65 6.31
CA GLY A 61 -14.76 -11.72 7.06
C GLY A 61 -14.07 -10.39 7.40
N LEU A 62 -13.02 -10.03 6.67
CA LEU A 62 -12.17 -8.88 7.00
C LEU A 62 -12.64 -7.54 6.42
N ARG A 63 -13.63 -7.53 5.52
CA ARG A 63 -14.09 -6.29 4.88
C ARG A 63 -14.59 -5.27 5.91
N GLU A 64 -15.50 -5.67 6.79
CA GLU A 64 -16.06 -4.80 7.82
C GLU A 64 -14.98 -4.35 8.81
N THR A 65 -14.13 -5.27 9.25
CA THR A 65 -12.99 -4.95 10.12
C THR A 65 -12.09 -3.89 9.51
N LEU A 66 -11.62 -4.09 8.26
CA LEU A 66 -10.72 -3.13 7.60
C LEU A 66 -11.37 -1.78 7.33
N THR A 67 -12.65 -1.76 6.94
CA THR A 67 -13.37 -0.51 6.68
C THR A 67 -13.76 0.25 7.96
N GLY A 68 -13.89 -0.45 9.07
CA GLY A 68 -14.19 0.13 10.39
C GLY A 68 -12.97 0.60 11.18
N LEU A 69 -11.73 0.36 10.69
CA LEU A 69 -10.52 0.73 11.42
C LEU A 69 -10.38 2.26 11.58
N THR A 70 -10.25 2.70 12.81
CA THR A 70 -9.90 4.10 13.16
C THR A 70 -8.42 4.29 13.47
N LYS A 71 -7.70 3.18 13.66
CA LYS A 71 -6.25 3.13 13.92
C LYS A 71 -5.47 3.25 12.62
N PRO A 72 -4.16 3.60 12.67
CA PRO A 72 -3.33 3.70 11.48
C PRO A 72 -3.36 2.42 10.64
N LEU A 73 -3.76 2.55 9.37
CA LEU A 73 -3.79 1.48 8.37
C LEU A 73 -2.88 1.84 7.21
N LEU A 74 -1.88 0.98 6.95
CA LEU A 74 -0.96 1.11 5.83
C LEU A 74 -1.29 0.08 4.75
N GLY A 75 -1.69 0.53 3.56
CA GLY A 75 -1.75 -0.32 2.37
C GLY A 75 -0.41 -0.34 1.61
N ILE A 76 0.08 -1.51 1.22
CA ILE A 76 1.34 -1.67 0.46
C ILE A 76 1.06 -2.33 -0.88
N CYS A 77 1.46 -1.68 -1.98
CA CYS A 77 1.27 -2.07 -3.37
C CYS A 77 -0.21 -2.37 -3.67
N LEU A 78 -0.60 -3.61 -3.93
CA LEU A 78 -2.02 -3.97 -4.08
C LEU A 78 -2.85 -3.59 -2.84
N GLY A 79 -2.29 -3.73 -1.63
CA GLY A 79 -2.98 -3.30 -0.40
C GLY A 79 -3.34 -1.81 -0.40
N MET A 80 -2.51 -0.92 -0.98
CA MET A 80 -2.87 0.48 -1.19
C MET A 80 -4.02 0.61 -2.21
N GLN A 81 -3.96 -0.15 -3.29
CA GLN A 81 -5.00 -0.12 -4.34
C GLN A 81 -6.36 -0.56 -3.79
N LEU A 82 -6.39 -1.54 -2.88
CA LEU A 82 -7.63 -2.00 -2.25
C LEU A 82 -8.31 -0.95 -1.37
N LEU A 83 -7.61 0.12 -0.94
CA LEU A 83 -8.23 1.21 -0.17
C LEU A 83 -9.18 2.07 -1.02
N PHE A 84 -9.03 2.07 -2.34
CA PHE A 84 -9.87 2.85 -3.26
C PHE A 84 -11.25 2.22 -3.49
N GLU A 85 -12.11 2.88 -4.27
CA GLU A 85 -13.49 2.42 -4.54
C GLU A 85 -13.51 1.15 -5.42
N GLY A 86 -12.56 1.02 -6.33
CA GLY A 86 -12.53 -0.13 -7.24
C GLY A 86 -11.32 -0.12 -8.17
N SER A 87 -11.15 -1.24 -8.86
CA SER A 87 -10.06 -1.49 -9.80
C SER A 87 -10.60 -1.91 -11.16
N GLU A 88 -9.98 -1.43 -12.24
CA GLU A 88 -10.20 -1.96 -13.59
C GLU A 88 -9.68 -3.41 -13.73
N GLU A 89 -8.85 -3.87 -12.80
CA GLU A 89 -8.44 -5.26 -12.75
C GLU A 89 -9.64 -6.14 -12.37
N GLU A 90 -10.14 -6.90 -13.34
CA GLU A 90 -11.31 -7.78 -13.20
C GLU A 90 -12.61 -7.05 -12.75
N ASP A 91 -12.71 -5.72 -13.04
CA ASP A 91 -13.84 -4.86 -12.61
C ASP A 91 -14.18 -5.03 -11.12
N THR A 92 -13.16 -5.00 -10.28
CA THR A 92 -13.25 -5.34 -8.87
C THR A 92 -13.71 -4.16 -8.03
N ALA A 93 -14.78 -4.33 -7.24
CA ALA A 93 -15.13 -3.42 -6.14
C ALA A 93 -14.16 -3.63 -4.96
N CYS A 94 -13.51 -2.57 -4.51
CA CYS A 94 -12.53 -2.60 -3.43
C CYS A 94 -13.14 -2.17 -2.08
N LEU A 95 -12.34 -1.65 -1.15
CA LEU A 95 -12.80 -1.27 0.19
C LEU A 95 -13.56 0.07 0.24
N GLY A 96 -13.36 0.96 -0.74
CA GLY A 96 -14.09 2.23 -0.83
C GLY A 96 -13.75 3.26 0.25
N LEU A 97 -12.57 3.17 0.84
CA LEU A 97 -12.12 4.09 1.90
C LEU A 97 -11.59 5.41 1.34
N ILE A 98 -11.12 5.41 0.09
CA ILE A 98 -10.58 6.56 -0.63
C ILE A 98 -11.30 6.66 -1.97
N ALA A 99 -11.78 7.87 -2.29
CA ALA A 99 -12.43 8.13 -3.58
C ALA A 99 -11.47 7.97 -4.76
N GLY A 100 -11.96 7.43 -5.87
CA GLY A 100 -11.20 7.19 -7.08
C GLY A 100 -11.04 5.71 -7.41
N LYS A 101 -10.42 5.45 -8.55
CA LYS A 101 -10.27 4.10 -9.09
C LYS A 101 -8.80 3.75 -9.35
N VAL A 102 -8.55 2.47 -9.38
CA VAL A 102 -7.29 1.88 -9.82
C VAL A 102 -7.40 1.56 -11.30
N ARG A 103 -6.48 2.12 -12.11
CA ARG A 103 -6.51 1.98 -13.56
C ARG A 103 -5.31 1.24 -14.08
N LYS A 104 -5.52 0.51 -15.19
CA LYS A 104 -4.43 -0.13 -15.91
C LYS A 104 -3.44 0.91 -16.44
N LEU A 105 -2.15 0.59 -16.35
CA LEU A 105 -1.10 1.36 -17.00
C LEU A 105 -1.05 1.00 -18.48
N GLU A 106 -0.92 2.01 -19.35
CA GLU A 106 -0.85 1.81 -20.78
C GLU A 106 0.61 1.74 -21.25
N PRO A 107 1.00 0.71 -22.02
CA PRO A 107 2.31 0.66 -22.61
C PRO A 107 2.49 1.72 -23.69
N ALA A 108 3.70 2.26 -23.83
CA ALA A 108 4.06 3.21 -24.88
C ALA A 108 5.51 2.98 -25.31
N PRO A 109 5.98 3.55 -26.43
CA PRO A 109 7.37 3.43 -26.84
C PRO A 109 8.34 3.86 -25.73
N GLY A 110 9.22 2.95 -25.31
CA GLY A 110 10.14 3.15 -24.20
C GLY A 110 9.52 3.02 -22.80
N LEU A 111 8.25 2.66 -22.69
CA LEU A 111 7.52 2.51 -21.45
C LEU A 111 6.88 1.11 -21.35
N THR A 112 7.44 0.26 -20.52
CA THR A 112 6.97 -1.11 -20.34
C THR A 112 5.91 -1.21 -19.25
N VAL A 113 4.95 -2.11 -19.39
CA VAL A 113 4.02 -2.53 -18.35
C VAL A 113 4.26 -4.02 -18.10
N PRO A 114 4.49 -4.44 -16.85
CA PRO A 114 4.39 -3.68 -15.60
C PRO A 114 5.46 -2.58 -15.45
N HIS A 115 5.12 -1.51 -14.69
CA HIS A 115 6.07 -0.57 -14.12
C HIS A 115 6.93 -1.32 -13.11
N MET A 116 8.15 -1.66 -13.49
CA MET A 116 9.04 -2.49 -12.70
C MET A 116 10.41 -1.84 -12.61
N GLY A 117 10.85 -1.55 -11.38
CA GLY A 117 12.14 -0.94 -11.13
C GLY A 117 12.08 0.31 -10.25
N TRP A 118 13.18 1.05 -10.23
CA TRP A 118 13.35 2.25 -9.42
C TRP A 118 12.86 3.48 -10.15
N SER A 119 12.02 4.29 -9.48
CA SER A 119 11.59 5.59 -10.00
C SER A 119 11.75 6.67 -8.97
N ARG A 120 12.05 7.87 -9.46
CA ARG A 120 12.21 9.08 -8.65
C ARG A 120 10.86 9.59 -8.20
N LEU A 121 10.79 10.08 -6.97
CA LEU A 121 9.60 10.67 -6.37
C LEU A 121 9.60 12.20 -6.49
N ASP A 122 8.42 12.74 -6.73
CA ASP A 122 8.04 14.12 -6.46
C ASP A 122 7.15 14.11 -5.21
N VAL A 123 7.67 14.66 -4.09
CA VAL A 123 7.04 14.60 -2.76
C VAL A 123 6.44 15.95 -2.42
N THR A 124 5.16 15.96 -2.06
CA THR A 124 4.42 17.17 -1.65
C THR A 124 4.24 17.27 -0.13
N ASP A 125 4.26 16.13 0.58
CA ASP A 125 4.20 16.07 2.03
C ASP A 125 5.29 15.11 2.57
N ALA A 126 6.32 15.68 3.17
CA ALA A 126 7.46 14.93 3.73
C ALA A 126 7.15 14.28 5.10
N SER A 127 5.97 14.49 5.67
CA SER A 127 5.59 13.93 6.98
C SER A 127 5.56 12.40 7.01
N CYS A 128 5.50 11.77 5.83
CA CYS A 128 5.59 10.32 5.68
C CYS A 128 7.04 9.77 5.63
N GLY A 129 8.06 10.60 5.89
CA GLY A 129 9.46 10.20 5.87
C GLY A 129 10.10 10.12 4.48
N LEU A 130 9.37 10.44 3.42
CA LEU A 130 9.91 10.58 2.06
C LEU A 130 10.42 12.00 1.82
N THR A 131 11.41 12.13 0.96
CA THR A 131 11.97 13.41 0.52
C THR A 131 11.93 13.53 -0.98
N ASN A 132 11.77 14.77 -1.47
CA ASN A 132 11.73 15.01 -2.91
C ASN A 132 13.02 14.53 -3.56
N GLY A 133 12.89 13.71 -4.60
CA GLY A 133 14.02 13.11 -5.29
C GLY A 133 14.43 11.73 -4.79
N ASP A 134 13.82 11.20 -3.74
CA ASP A 134 14.01 9.80 -3.34
C ASP A 134 13.72 8.86 -4.51
N TYR A 135 14.45 7.74 -4.56
CA TYR A 135 14.14 6.64 -5.46
C TYR A 135 13.54 5.47 -4.67
N VAL A 136 12.46 4.89 -5.19
CA VAL A 136 11.77 3.73 -4.60
C VAL A 136 11.47 2.68 -5.68
N TYR A 137 11.26 1.44 -5.25
CA TYR A 137 11.06 0.30 -6.13
C TYR A 137 9.59 0.00 -6.37
N PHE A 138 9.19 -0.02 -7.62
CA PHE A 138 7.85 -0.36 -8.10
C PHE A 138 7.80 -1.73 -8.77
N ALA A 139 6.63 -2.39 -8.72
CA ALA A 139 6.34 -3.63 -9.43
C ALA A 139 4.82 -3.78 -9.59
N HIS A 140 4.20 -3.03 -10.53
CA HIS A 140 2.74 -3.02 -10.70
C HIS A 140 2.33 -2.73 -12.15
N SER A 141 1.15 -3.25 -12.54
CA SER A 141 0.51 -2.99 -13.85
C SER A 141 -0.69 -2.06 -13.75
N PHE A 142 -1.17 -1.81 -12.54
CA PHE A 142 -2.30 -0.92 -12.24
C PHE A 142 -1.85 0.14 -11.24
N ALA A 143 -2.41 1.34 -11.31
CA ALA A 143 -2.11 2.44 -10.40
C ALA A 143 -3.38 3.24 -10.11
N CYS A 144 -3.48 3.75 -8.90
CA CYS A 144 -4.59 4.60 -8.47
C CYS A 144 -4.67 5.89 -9.29
N ASP A 145 -5.87 6.46 -9.34
CA ASP A 145 -6.05 7.83 -9.82
C ASP A 145 -5.30 8.80 -8.90
N ASP A 146 -4.66 9.81 -9.49
CA ASP A 146 -4.06 10.90 -8.73
C ASP A 146 -5.15 11.82 -8.16
N GLY A 147 -4.94 12.31 -6.95
CA GLY A 147 -5.97 13.10 -6.28
C GLY A 147 -5.50 13.71 -4.95
N PRO A 148 -6.44 14.26 -4.16
CA PRO A 148 -6.11 15.00 -2.93
C PRO A 148 -5.38 14.18 -1.86
N ALA A 149 -5.52 12.85 -1.88
CA ALA A 149 -4.82 11.96 -0.97
C ALA A 149 -3.35 11.74 -1.33
N SER A 150 -2.92 12.12 -2.55
CA SER A 150 -1.54 11.90 -3.03
C SER A 150 -0.55 12.82 -2.31
N ILE A 151 0.39 12.25 -1.59
CA ILE A 151 1.46 12.97 -0.86
C ILE A 151 2.83 12.81 -1.51
N ALA A 152 2.99 11.83 -2.38
CA ALA A 152 4.13 11.65 -3.26
C ALA A 152 3.68 11.00 -4.56
N THR A 153 4.30 11.39 -5.67
CA THR A 153 4.01 10.88 -7.01
C THR A 153 5.26 10.40 -7.71
N ALA A 154 5.07 9.56 -8.72
CA ALA A 154 6.10 9.17 -9.68
C ALA A 154 5.54 9.30 -11.11
N ARG A 155 6.41 9.26 -12.12
CA ARG A 155 6.00 9.29 -13.53
C ARG A 155 6.25 7.94 -14.19
N HIS A 156 5.17 7.41 -14.79
CA HIS A 156 5.24 6.25 -15.66
C HIS A 156 4.17 6.39 -16.76
N GLY A 157 4.51 7.10 -17.85
CA GLY A 157 3.57 7.54 -18.87
C GLY A 157 2.65 8.67 -18.40
N ARG A 158 2.01 8.49 -17.26
CA ARG A 158 1.24 9.50 -16.53
C ARG A 158 1.81 9.73 -15.13
N THR A 159 1.34 10.74 -14.43
CA THR A 159 1.57 10.86 -12.99
C THR A 159 0.78 9.78 -12.26
N ILE A 160 1.42 9.10 -11.32
CA ILE A 160 0.83 8.05 -10.49
C ILE A 160 1.10 8.36 -9.01
N PRO A 161 0.15 8.17 -8.11
CA PRO A 161 0.41 8.22 -6.67
C PRO A 161 1.43 7.16 -6.28
N ALA A 162 2.54 7.60 -5.71
CA ALA A 162 3.54 6.72 -5.11
C ALA A 162 3.26 6.49 -3.62
N ALA A 163 2.79 7.53 -2.93
CA ALA A 163 2.28 7.44 -1.58
C ALA A 163 1.03 8.30 -1.41
N ILE A 164 0.12 7.84 -0.58
CA ILE A 164 -1.14 8.51 -0.25
C ILE A 164 -1.29 8.64 1.27
N ARG A 165 -2.01 9.69 1.69
CA ARG A 165 -2.46 9.87 3.08
C ARG A 165 -3.85 10.47 3.11
N GLN A 166 -4.74 9.87 3.91
CA GLN A 166 -6.06 10.41 4.20
C GLN A 166 -6.51 9.92 5.58
N ASN A 167 -6.72 10.82 6.52
CA ASN A 167 -7.08 10.49 7.92
C ASN A 167 -6.07 9.50 8.55
N ASN A 168 -6.54 8.33 8.97
CA ASN A 168 -5.73 7.24 9.52
C ASN A 168 -5.10 6.33 8.43
N LEU A 169 -5.38 6.59 7.16
CA LEU A 169 -4.90 5.78 6.04
C LEU A 169 -3.57 6.31 5.50
N LEU A 170 -2.62 5.43 5.34
CA LEU A 170 -1.36 5.64 4.61
C LEU A 170 -1.23 4.56 3.54
N GLY A 171 -0.68 4.89 2.40
CA GLY A 171 -0.44 3.90 1.35
C GLY A 171 0.88 4.12 0.63
N ALA A 172 1.47 3.03 0.15
CA ALA A 172 2.61 3.02 -0.74
C ALA A 172 2.32 2.13 -1.95
N GLN A 173 2.38 2.68 -3.16
CA GLN A 173 2.33 1.89 -4.39
C GLN A 173 3.65 1.17 -4.63
N PHE A 174 4.75 1.71 -4.16
CA PHE A 174 6.06 1.07 -4.17
C PHE A 174 6.16 0.01 -3.06
N HIS A 175 7.24 -0.75 -3.09
CA HIS A 175 7.58 -1.75 -2.07
C HIS A 175 8.58 -1.14 -1.07
N PRO A 176 8.15 -0.70 0.12
CA PRO A 176 9.05 -0.09 1.11
C PRO A 176 10.17 -1.04 1.54
N GLU A 177 9.87 -2.35 1.65
CA GLU A 177 10.82 -3.40 2.01
C GLU A 177 11.92 -3.61 0.97
N ARG A 178 11.75 -3.04 -0.24
CA ARG A 178 12.70 -3.09 -1.35
C ARG A 178 13.26 -1.71 -1.72
N SER A 179 12.92 -0.67 -0.98
CA SER A 179 13.23 0.73 -1.31
C SER A 179 14.33 1.35 -0.44
N ALA A 180 15.24 0.52 0.05
CA ALA A 180 16.42 0.91 0.82
C ALA A 180 16.08 1.93 1.94
N GLU A 181 16.85 3.03 2.07
CA GLU A 181 16.64 4.02 3.13
C GLU A 181 15.32 4.77 3.01
N ALA A 182 14.87 5.10 1.80
CA ALA A 182 13.60 5.79 1.59
C ALA A 182 12.43 4.93 2.11
N GLY A 183 12.43 3.64 1.79
CA GLY A 183 11.45 2.70 2.30
C GLY A 183 11.51 2.54 3.82
N ALA A 184 12.71 2.47 4.39
CA ALA A 184 12.89 2.38 5.85
C ALA A 184 12.38 3.63 6.57
N ARG A 185 12.64 4.84 6.05
CA ARG A 185 12.10 6.09 6.60
C ARG A 185 10.58 6.13 6.53
N PHE A 186 9.99 5.70 5.41
CA PHE A 186 8.55 5.62 5.23
C PHE A 186 7.89 4.68 6.26
N LEU A 187 8.41 3.46 6.42
CA LEU A 187 7.91 2.51 7.43
C LEU A 187 8.11 3.03 8.86
N LYS A 188 9.23 3.71 9.13
CA LYS A 188 9.48 4.32 10.44
C LYS A 188 8.49 5.46 10.74
N ALA A 189 8.14 6.27 9.74
CA ALA A 189 7.12 7.31 9.89
C ALA A 189 5.74 6.71 10.18
N PHE A 190 5.37 5.60 9.52
CA PHE A 190 4.14 4.86 9.85
C PHE A 190 4.15 4.32 11.28
N LEU A 191 5.28 3.78 11.75
CA LEU A 191 5.39 3.29 13.14
C LEU A 191 5.25 4.41 14.19
N ALA A 192 5.46 5.66 13.80
CA ALA A 192 5.36 6.83 14.69
C ALA A 192 3.94 7.47 14.70
N CYS A 193 3.02 6.99 13.85
CA CYS A 193 1.63 7.47 13.79
C CYS A 193 0.82 7.08 15.04
#